data_2e5b13b1e870f4a742c992a473594da8
#
_entry.id   2e5b13b1e870f4a742c992a473594da8
#
_cell.length_a   1.000
_cell.length_b   1.000
_cell.length_c   1.000
_cell.angle_alpha   90.00
_cell.angle_beta   90.00
_cell.angle_gamma   90.00
#
_symmetry.space_group_name_H-M   'P 1'
#
loop_
_entity.id
_entity.type
_entity.pdbx_description
1 polymer ?
#
loop_
_entity_poly.entity_id
_entity_poly.type
_entity_poly.pdbx_seq_one_letter_code
_entity_poly.pdbx_strand_id
1 'polypeptide(L)'
;MSPTSHLILAMTGGLVAGLTLAALPLWRLRRALRTARFQAGHDDTTGLPNRRTFLTALQAALAAGRPFGVILLDLDGFKAVNDTYGHETGNDLLTAVAHRLNAVATPAVLAARLSGDEFAVLALGGPDEVHTAAQAAADAVGAEPVVLDGGTTVAVHASVGYTTSRLGITARALLREADEAVYRAKTHPSGLRRHPTTPDAHSVAGTAGQPHAAPRRSRDRRH
;
A
#
# COMPACT_ATOMS: atom_id res chain seq x y z
N MET A 1 -18.34 31.38 57.58
CA MET A 1 -18.55 30.16 56.79
C MET A 1 -18.88 29.05 57.79
N SER A 2 -19.86 28.21 57.50
CA SER A 2 -20.25 27.12 58.39
C SER A 2 -19.23 25.94 58.33
N PRO A 3 -19.11 25.12 59.39
CA PRO A 3 -18.21 23.97 59.38
C PRO A 3 -18.46 23.02 58.19
N THR A 4 -19.70 22.94 57.75
CA THR A 4 -20.12 22.11 56.60
C THR A 4 -19.54 22.63 55.26
N SER A 5 -19.38 23.97 55.09
CA SER A 5 -18.79 24.57 53.89
C SER A 5 -17.29 24.23 53.75
N HIS A 6 -16.56 24.19 54.86
CA HIS A 6 -15.14 23.78 54.85
C HIS A 6 -14.96 22.31 54.53
N LEU A 7 -15.86 21.45 55.04
CA LEU A 7 -15.80 20.00 54.77
C LEU A 7 -16.07 19.69 53.28
N ILE A 8 -17.09 20.36 52.70
CA ILE A 8 -17.41 20.19 51.28
C ILE A 8 -16.24 20.67 50.41
N LEU A 9 -15.62 21.82 50.70
CA LEU A 9 -14.50 22.34 49.98
C LEU A 9 -13.26 21.42 50.04
N ALA A 10 -12.99 20.84 51.23
CA ALA A 10 -11.90 19.88 51.41
C ALA A 10 -12.14 18.57 50.64
N MET A 11 -13.36 18.05 50.64
CA MET A 11 -13.73 16.84 49.91
C MET A 11 -13.67 17.04 48.40
N THR A 12 -14.17 18.16 47.87
CA THR A 12 -14.10 18.48 46.43
C THR A 12 -12.66 18.72 45.99
N GLY A 13 -11.86 19.41 46.77
CA GLY A 13 -10.43 19.64 46.49
C GLY A 13 -9.63 18.33 46.46
N GLY A 14 -9.88 17.44 47.43
CA GLY A 14 -9.27 16.13 47.50
C GLY A 14 -9.65 15.22 46.33
N LEU A 15 -10.94 15.26 45.91
CA LEU A 15 -11.41 14.50 44.75
C LEU A 15 -10.77 14.99 43.48
N VAL A 16 -10.74 16.31 43.24
CA VAL A 16 -10.11 16.92 42.04
C VAL A 16 -8.61 16.60 42.02
N ALA A 17 -7.92 16.75 43.16
CA ALA A 17 -6.50 16.41 43.24
C ALA A 17 -6.24 14.91 42.97
N GLY A 18 -7.07 14.02 43.52
CA GLY A 18 -6.99 12.58 43.26
C GLY A 18 -7.24 12.22 41.78
N LEU A 19 -8.24 12.85 41.16
CA LEU A 19 -8.54 12.65 39.74
C LEU A 19 -7.41 13.17 38.84
N THR A 20 -6.81 14.31 39.12
CA THR A 20 -5.67 14.85 38.35
C THR A 20 -4.42 13.98 38.54
N LEU A 21 -4.13 13.52 39.73
CA LEU A 21 -3.03 12.60 40.04
C LEU A 21 -3.15 11.27 39.28
N ALA A 22 -4.37 10.74 39.15
CA ALA A 22 -4.63 9.49 38.40
C ALA A 22 -4.68 9.73 36.87
N ALA A 23 -5.20 10.86 36.41
CA ALA A 23 -5.37 11.16 34.99
C ALA A 23 -4.02 11.33 34.26
N LEU A 24 -3.04 11.96 34.90
CA LEU A 24 -1.73 12.25 34.29
C LEU A 24 -0.93 10.98 33.93
N PRO A 25 -0.74 9.99 34.82
CA PRO A 25 -0.06 8.75 34.48
C PRO A 25 -0.84 7.93 33.45
N LEU A 26 -2.18 7.91 33.53
CA LEU A 26 -3.01 7.25 32.54
C LEU A 26 -2.89 7.86 31.14
N TRP A 27 -2.88 9.18 31.06
CA TRP A 27 -2.64 9.90 29.81
C TRP A 27 -1.26 9.63 29.24
N ARG A 28 -0.20 9.66 30.08
CA ARG A 28 1.18 9.31 29.69
C ARG A 28 1.28 7.88 29.16
N LEU A 29 0.66 6.93 29.86
CA LEU A 29 0.62 5.53 29.44
C LEU A 29 -0.10 5.37 28.09
N ARG A 30 -1.28 6.00 27.94
CA ARG A 30 -2.01 5.98 26.66
C ARG A 30 -1.20 6.60 25.53
N ARG A 31 -0.51 7.70 25.77
CA ARG A 31 0.37 8.35 24.80
C ARG A 31 1.53 7.41 24.43
N ALA A 32 2.22 6.83 25.41
CA ALA A 32 3.31 5.89 25.18
C ALA A 32 2.86 4.65 24.37
N LEU A 33 1.69 4.09 24.72
CA LEU A 33 1.09 2.97 23.96
C LEU A 33 0.74 3.34 22.53
N ARG A 34 0.21 4.56 22.29
CA ARG A 34 -0.07 5.04 20.93
C ARG A 34 1.22 5.18 20.12
N THR A 35 2.25 5.80 20.70
CA THR A 35 3.56 5.95 20.06
C THR A 35 4.19 4.59 19.76
N ALA A 36 4.20 3.68 20.72
CA ALA A 36 4.72 2.32 20.54
C ALA A 36 3.94 1.54 19.45
N ARG A 37 2.62 1.67 19.40
CA ARG A 37 1.79 1.06 18.35
C ARG A 37 2.05 1.67 16.98
N PHE A 38 2.23 2.98 16.91
CA PHE A 38 2.57 3.67 15.66
C PHE A 38 3.93 3.17 15.16
N GLN A 39 4.98 3.26 15.96
CA GLN A 39 6.34 2.77 15.61
C GLN A 39 6.35 1.30 15.23
N ALA A 40 5.59 0.47 15.96
CA ALA A 40 5.46 -0.94 15.63
C ALA A 40 4.76 -1.21 14.28
N GLY A 41 3.99 -0.26 13.74
CA GLY A 41 3.20 -0.39 12.51
C GLY A 41 3.73 0.37 11.31
N HIS A 42 4.72 1.24 11.49
CA HIS A 42 5.25 2.12 10.45
C HIS A 42 6.74 1.90 10.24
N ASP A 43 7.24 2.33 9.10
CA ASP A 43 8.66 2.38 8.77
C ASP A 43 9.27 3.68 9.33
N ASP A 44 10.36 3.57 10.07
CA ASP A 44 10.96 4.70 10.79
C ASP A 44 11.55 5.76 9.85
N THR A 45 11.96 5.39 8.64
CA THR A 45 12.53 6.31 7.66
C THR A 45 11.46 7.10 6.93
N THR A 46 10.42 6.42 6.47
CA THR A 46 9.43 7.00 5.55
C THR A 46 8.12 7.41 6.21
N GLY A 47 7.85 6.90 7.40
CA GLY A 47 6.57 7.08 8.09
C GLY A 47 5.39 6.33 7.45
N LEU A 48 5.59 5.62 6.35
CA LEU A 48 4.56 4.77 5.76
C LEU A 48 4.31 3.52 6.64
N PRO A 49 3.14 2.90 6.53
CA PRO A 49 2.91 1.54 7.01
C PRO A 49 4.08 0.62 6.64
N ASN A 50 4.52 -0.18 7.58
CA ASN A 50 5.57 -1.16 7.34
C ASN A 50 5.00 -2.47 6.76
N ARG A 51 5.89 -3.40 6.40
CA ARG A 51 5.55 -4.72 5.86
C ARG A 51 4.49 -5.46 6.68
N ARG A 52 4.58 -5.40 8.02
CA ARG A 52 3.62 -6.08 8.90
C ARG A 52 2.23 -5.50 8.77
N THR A 53 2.10 -4.19 8.77
CA THR A 53 0.83 -3.48 8.60
C THR A 53 0.24 -3.76 7.21
N PHE A 54 1.06 -3.75 6.17
CA PHE A 54 0.63 -4.10 4.81
C PHE A 54 0.06 -5.53 4.75
N LEU A 55 0.76 -6.52 5.30
CA LEU A 55 0.30 -7.91 5.32
C LEU A 55 -1.02 -8.07 6.10
N THR A 56 -1.20 -7.33 7.18
CA THR A 56 -2.46 -7.33 7.94
C THR A 56 -3.61 -6.76 7.10
N ALA A 57 -3.38 -5.64 6.40
CA ALA A 57 -4.37 -5.04 5.49
C ALA A 57 -4.70 -5.97 4.31
N LEU A 58 -3.70 -6.63 3.73
CA LEU A 58 -3.87 -7.61 2.67
C LEU A 58 -4.75 -8.79 3.11
N GLN A 59 -4.51 -9.32 4.31
CA GLN A 59 -5.34 -10.39 4.87
C GLN A 59 -6.78 -9.92 5.12
N ALA A 60 -6.96 -8.70 5.62
CA ALA A 60 -8.29 -8.11 5.82
C ALA A 60 -9.03 -7.92 4.48
N ALA A 61 -8.35 -7.49 3.43
CA ALA A 61 -8.92 -7.35 2.07
C ALA A 61 -9.36 -8.70 1.50
N LEU A 62 -8.53 -9.76 1.67
CA LEU A 62 -8.91 -11.13 1.29
C LEU A 62 -10.15 -11.62 2.03
N ALA A 63 -10.21 -11.39 3.34
CA ALA A 63 -11.34 -11.79 4.17
C ALA A 63 -12.63 -11.03 3.81
N ALA A 64 -12.53 -9.78 3.38
CA ALA A 64 -13.66 -8.97 2.94
C ALA A 64 -14.29 -9.45 1.62
N GLY A 65 -13.57 -10.24 0.81
CA GLY A 65 -14.08 -10.81 -0.43
C GLY A 65 -14.40 -9.80 -1.53
N ARG A 66 -13.99 -8.54 -1.39
CA ARG A 66 -14.17 -7.47 -2.39
C ARG A 66 -12.98 -7.49 -3.36
N PRO A 67 -13.18 -7.09 -4.63
CA PRO A 67 -12.07 -6.97 -5.57
C PRO A 67 -11.00 -5.98 -5.08
N PHE A 68 -9.74 -6.36 -5.22
CA PHE A 68 -8.58 -5.52 -4.92
C PHE A 68 -7.35 -6.01 -5.69
N GLY A 69 -6.27 -5.24 -5.68
CA GLY A 69 -4.98 -5.65 -6.21
C GLY A 69 -3.81 -5.32 -5.30
N VAL A 70 -2.72 -6.00 -5.55
CA VAL A 70 -1.41 -5.76 -4.95
C VAL A 70 -0.48 -5.22 -6.03
N ILE A 71 0.12 -4.09 -5.74
CA ILE A 71 1.08 -3.39 -6.58
C ILE A 71 2.39 -3.36 -5.79
N LEU A 72 3.47 -3.84 -6.37
CA LEU A 72 4.82 -3.74 -5.81
C LEU A 72 5.64 -2.80 -6.67
N LEU A 73 6.48 -2.01 -6.03
CA LEU A 73 7.39 -1.07 -6.66
C LEU A 73 8.79 -1.30 -6.10
N ASP A 74 9.78 -1.24 -6.97
CA ASP A 74 11.21 -1.33 -6.64
C ASP A 74 11.92 -0.16 -7.32
N LEU A 75 12.62 0.66 -6.53
CA LEU A 75 13.27 1.87 -7.06
C LEU A 75 14.49 1.52 -7.90
N ASP A 76 14.49 1.97 -9.14
CA ASP A 76 15.56 1.70 -10.09
C ASP A 76 16.84 2.45 -9.69
N GLY A 77 17.94 1.72 -9.55
CA GLY A 77 19.25 2.30 -9.28
C GLY A 77 19.45 2.86 -7.86
N PHE A 78 18.56 2.58 -6.90
CA PHE A 78 18.66 3.11 -5.53
C PHE A 78 20.01 2.82 -4.85
N LYS A 79 20.59 1.63 -5.09
CA LYS A 79 21.92 1.30 -4.59
C LYS A 79 22.97 2.28 -5.11
N ALA A 80 22.95 2.66 -6.39
CA ALA A 80 23.89 3.60 -6.95
C ALA A 80 23.76 5.01 -6.31
N VAL A 81 22.55 5.41 -5.92
CA VAL A 81 22.32 6.65 -5.16
C VAL A 81 23.01 6.57 -3.79
N ASN A 82 22.81 5.47 -3.05
CA ASN A 82 23.48 5.26 -1.76
C ASN A 82 25.02 5.25 -1.90
N ASP A 83 25.54 4.55 -2.90
CA ASP A 83 26.97 4.42 -3.14
C ASP A 83 27.61 5.76 -3.55
N THR A 84 26.84 6.65 -4.21
CA THR A 84 27.33 7.95 -4.71
C THR A 84 27.16 9.07 -3.70
N TYR A 85 26.01 9.14 -3.03
CA TYR A 85 25.61 10.29 -2.20
C TYR A 85 25.49 9.95 -0.71
N GLY A 86 25.66 8.69 -0.32
CA GLY A 86 25.55 8.22 1.05
C GLY A 86 24.13 7.83 1.46
N HIS A 87 24.04 7.10 2.57
CA HIS A 87 22.78 6.52 3.06
C HIS A 87 21.77 7.57 3.57
N GLU A 88 22.23 8.70 4.10
CA GLU A 88 21.33 9.78 4.55
C GLU A 88 20.55 10.35 3.36
N THR A 89 21.26 10.63 2.27
CA THR A 89 20.66 11.07 1.01
C THR A 89 19.70 10.03 0.42
N GLY A 90 20.05 8.74 0.52
CA GLY A 90 19.12 7.66 0.17
C GLY A 90 17.85 7.66 1.01
N ASN A 91 17.93 7.97 2.30
CA ASN A 91 16.78 8.10 3.18
C ASN A 91 15.88 9.28 2.81
N ASP A 92 16.46 10.42 2.40
CA ASP A 92 15.70 11.58 1.91
C ASP A 92 14.93 11.23 0.62
N LEU A 93 15.58 10.51 -0.29
CA LEU A 93 14.94 10.01 -1.50
C LEU A 93 13.78 9.06 -1.18
N LEU A 94 13.97 8.10 -0.27
CA LEU A 94 12.91 7.20 0.18
C LEU A 94 11.74 7.96 0.80
N THR A 95 12.03 9.00 1.59
CA THR A 95 11.02 9.86 2.22
C THR A 95 10.23 10.64 1.16
N ALA A 96 10.90 11.20 0.16
CA ALA A 96 10.25 11.88 -0.95
C ALA A 96 9.33 10.96 -1.75
N VAL A 97 9.80 9.75 -2.08
CA VAL A 97 8.98 8.71 -2.74
C VAL A 97 7.76 8.34 -1.89
N ALA A 98 7.97 8.15 -0.59
CA ALA A 98 6.88 7.83 0.33
C ALA A 98 5.79 8.92 0.36
N HIS A 99 6.18 10.19 0.39
CA HIS A 99 5.24 11.32 0.31
C HIS A 99 4.44 11.30 -0.99
N ARG A 100 5.10 11.03 -2.12
CA ARG A 100 4.44 10.94 -3.43
C ARG A 100 3.45 9.79 -3.49
N LEU A 101 3.83 8.60 -3.03
CA LEU A 101 2.94 7.45 -2.99
C LEU A 101 1.75 7.65 -2.05
N ASN A 102 1.96 8.31 -0.93
CA ASN A 102 0.87 8.63 0.01
C ASN A 102 -0.09 9.70 -0.52
N ALA A 103 0.37 10.55 -1.45
CA ALA A 103 -0.43 11.56 -2.14
C ALA A 103 -1.21 11.01 -3.34
N VAL A 104 -0.89 9.80 -3.82
CA VAL A 104 -1.69 9.10 -4.83
C VAL A 104 -3.03 8.73 -4.20
N ALA A 105 -3.91 9.72 -4.15
CA ALA A 105 -5.18 9.63 -3.47
C ALA A 105 -6.24 8.96 -4.35
N THR A 106 -6.43 7.67 -4.11
CA THR A 106 -7.79 7.15 -4.16
C THR A 106 -8.19 6.78 -2.73
N PRO A 107 -9.45 7.01 -2.27
CA PRO A 107 -9.84 6.84 -0.87
C PRO A 107 -9.73 5.39 -0.35
N ALA A 108 -9.14 4.50 -1.11
CA ALA A 108 -9.05 3.09 -0.79
C ALA A 108 -7.65 2.49 -1.06
N VAL A 109 -6.60 3.30 -1.07
CA VAL A 109 -5.22 2.87 -1.32
C VAL A 109 -4.42 2.94 -0.04
N LEU A 110 -3.73 1.87 0.29
CA LEU A 110 -2.74 1.82 1.35
C LEU A 110 -1.36 1.72 0.70
N ALA A 111 -0.52 2.74 0.84
CA ALA A 111 0.90 2.66 0.53
C ALA A 111 1.69 2.18 1.75
N ALA A 112 2.74 1.39 1.53
CA ALA A 112 3.59 0.85 2.56
C ALA A 112 5.04 0.72 2.04
N ARG A 113 6.02 0.77 2.93
CA ARG A 113 7.40 0.35 2.63
C ARG A 113 7.62 -1.06 3.16
N LEU A 114 8.10 -1.96 2.31
CA LEU A 114 8.31 -3.36 2.67
C LEU A 114 9.72 -3.62 3.20
N SER A 115 10.73 -3.10 2.53
CA SER A 115 12.16 -3.17 2.91
C SER A 115 13.00 -2.34 1.93
N GLY A 116 14.18 -1.88 2.32
CA GLY A 116 15.13 -1.24 1.40
C GLY A 116 14.48 -0.20 0.49
N ASP A 117 14.46 -0.46 -0.80
CA ASP A 117 13.87 0.33 -1.88
C ASP A 117 12.53 -0.23 -2.39
N GLU A 118 11.95 -1.20 -1.66
CA GLU A 118 10.70 -1.86 -2.03
C GLU A 118 9.49 -1.21 -1.37
N PHE A 119 8.52 -0.79 -2.17
CA PHE A 119 7.24 -0.26 -1.74
C PHE A 119 6.09 -1.16 -2.20
N ALA A 120 4.97 -1.05 -1.53
CA ALA A 120 3.75 -1.76 -1.89
C ALA A 120 2.54 -0.85 -1.82
N VAL A 121 1.56 -1.09 -2.70
CA VAL A 121 0.27 -0.42 -2.68
C VAL A 121 -0.82 -1.48 -2.72
N LEU A 122 -1.78 -1.36 -1.80
CA LEU A 122 -3.03 -2.14 -1.81
C LEU A 122 -4.12 -1.25 -2.39
N ALA A 123 -4.63 -1.59 -3.57
CA ALA A 123 -5.66 -0.85 -4.27
C ALA A 123 -6.97 -1.62 -4.26
N LEU A 124 -8.09 -0.99 -3.86
CA LEU A 124 -9.43 -1.58 -3.95
C LEU A 124 -9.99 -1.36 -5.35
N GLY A 125 -10.71 -2.36 -5.86
CA GLY A 125 -11.34 -2.32 -7.17
C GLY A 125 -10.98 -3.53 -8.04
N GLY A 126 -11.56 -3.57 -9.23
CA GLY A 126 -11.29 -4.59 -10.24
C GLY A 126 -9.97 -4.35 -11.00
N PRO A 127 -9.74 -5.11 -12.08
CA PRO A 127 -8.49 -5.05 -12.83
C PRO A 127 -8.15 -3.67 -13.39
N ASP A 128 -9.15 -2.88 -13.81
CA ASP A 128 -8.94 -1.55 -14.41
C ASP A 128 -8.58 -0.50 -13.37
N GLU A 129 -9.26 -0.53 -12.20
CA GLU A 129 -8.94 0.35 -11.08
C GLU A 129 -7.54 0.07 -10.54
N VAL A 130 -7.17 -1.22 -10.46
CA VAL A 130 -5.82 -1.63 -10.02
C VAL A 130 -4.77 -1.23 -11.04
N HIS A 131 -5.04 -1.35 -12.34
CA HIS A 131 -4.13 -0.85 -13.39
C HIS A 131 -3.94 0.66 -13.27
N THR A 132 -5.03 1.41 -13.14
CA THR A 132 -5.00 2.87 -12.97
C THR A 132 -4.20 3.27 -11.72
N ALA A 133 -4.40 2.57 -10.61
CA ALA A 133 -3.62 2.80 -9.39
C ALA A 133 -2.13 2.48 -9.57
N ALA A 134 -1.79 1.42 -10.29
CA ALA A 134 -0.41 1.06 -10.58
C ALA A 134 0.28 2.09 -11.48
N GLN A 135 -0.42 2.58 -12.50
CA GLN A 135 0.07 3.65 -13.36
C GLN A 135 0.27 4.95 -12.56
N ALA A 136 -0.73 5.35 -11.78
CA ALA A 136 -0.65 6.55 -10.95
C ALA A 136 0.50 6.48 -9.93
N ALA A 137 0.77 5.31 -9.37
CA ALA A 137 1.91 5.11 -8.45
C ALA A 137 3.25 5.23 -9.19
N ALA A 138 3.38 4.64 -10.39
CA ALA A 138 4.58 4.77 -11.22
C ALA A 138 4.83 6.23 -11.62
N ASP A 139 3.80 6.92 -12.11
CA ASP A 139 3.86 8.32 -12.51
C ASP A 139 4.21 9.23 -11.33
N ALA A 140 3.62 8.99 -10.15
CA ALA A 140 3.91 9.78 -8.95
C ALA A 140 5.38 9.65 -8.51
N VAL A 141 5.96 8.45 -8.58
CA VAL A 141 7.39 8.25 -8.27
C VAL A 141 8.27 9.03 -9.23
N GLY A 142 7.96 8.99 -10.54
CA GLY A 142 8.75 9.62 -11.60
C GLY A 142 8.39 11.08 -11.92
N ALA A 143 7.39 11.67 -11.23
CA ALA A 143 6.81 12.97 -11.61
C ALA A 143 7.83 14.10 -11.70
N GLU A 144 8.74 14.17 -10.73
CA GLU A 144 9.77 15.21 -10.66
C GLU A 144 11.07 14.64 -10.07
N PRO A 145 12.24 15.16 -10.44
CA PRO A 145 13.48 14.84 -9.75
C PRO A 145 13.38 15.19 -8.26
N VAL A 146 14.01 14.38 -7.41
CA VAL A 146 14.11 14.67 -5.98
C VAL A 146 15.29 15.61 -5.77
N VAL A 147 15.03 16.73 -5.09
CA VAL A 147 16.08 17.66 -4.67
C VAL A 147 16.64 17.14 -3.36
N LEU A 148 17.93 16.80 -3.38
CA LEU A 148 18.68 16.31 -2.24
C LEU A 148 19.32 17.48 -1.48
N ASP A 149 19.77 17.21 -0.26
CA ASP A 149 20.56 18.17 0.50
C ASP A 149 21.81 18.61 -0.31
N GLY A 150 22.05 19.93 -0.34
CA GLY A 150 23.10 20.52 -1.19
C GLY A 150 22.66 20.89 -2.61
N GLY A 151 21.36 20.75 -2.95
CA GLY A 151 20.77 21.21 -4.23
C GLY A 151 20.98 20.26 -5.41
N THR A 152 21.55 19.09 -5.19
CA THR A 152 21.67 18.04 -6.22
C THR A 152 20.28 17.45 -6.51
N THR A 153 19.94 17.28 -7.79
CA THR A 153 18.68 16.66 -8.21
C THR A 153 18.92 15.26 -8.74
N VAL A 154 18.08 14.30 -8.33
CA VAL A 154 18.13 12.91 -8.79
C VAL A 154 16.78 12.53 -9.40
N ALA A 155 16.79 12.10 -10.65
CA ALA A 155 15.63 11.48 -11.28
C ALA A 155 15.40 10.10 -10.63
N VAL A 156 14.15 9.81 -10.26
CA VAL A 156 13.75 8.56 -9.62
C VAL A 156 12.72 7.87 -10.49
N HIS A 157 12.93 6.59 -10.72
CA HIS A 157 11.98 5.72 -11.39
C HIS A 157 11.76 4.46 -10.56
N ALA A 158 10.69 3.75 -10.83
CA ALA A 158 10.42 2.48 -10.20
C ALA A 158 9.96 1.44 -11.23
N SER A 159 10.45 0.24 -11.08
CA SER A 159 9.88 -0.93 -11.74
C SER A 159 8.64 -1.38 -10.98
N VAL A 160 7.48 -1.41 -11.64
CA VAL A 160 6.18 -1.63 -11.01
C VAL A 160 5.55 -2.91 -11.53
N GLY A 161 5.19 -3.81 -10.62
CA GLY A 161 4.47 -5.05 -10.92
C GLY A 161 3.18 -5.15 -10.12
N TYR A 162 2.11 -5.66 -10.74
CA TYR A 162 0.84 -5.80 -10.05
C TYR A 162 0.05 -7.04 -10.46
N THR A 163 -0.84 -7.45 -9.58
CA THR A 163 -1.83 -8.52 -9.78
C THR A 163 -3.13 -8.18 -9.07
N THR A 164 -4.21 -8.84 -9.45
CA THR A 164 -5.53 -8.65 -8.83
C THR A 164 -5.97 -9.89 -8.05
N SER A 165 -6.81 -9.66 -7.05
CA SER A 165 -7.45 -10.73 -6.28
C SER A 165 -8.41 -11.54 -7.15
N ARG A 166 -8.52 -12.82 -6.81
CA ARG A 166 -9.47 -13.77 -7.42
C ARG A 166 -9.84 -14.84 -6.42
N LEU A 167 -10.91 -15.56 -6.70
CA LEU A 167 -11.41 -16.59 -5.80
C LEU A 167 -10.32 -17.64 -5.47
N GLY A 168 -10.15 -17.93 -4.19
CA GLY A 168 -9.20 -18.94 -3.71
C GLY A 168 -7.72 -18.54 -3.71
N ILE A 169 -7.37 -17.31 -4.13
CA ILE A 169 -5.99 -16.85 -4.07
C ILE A 169 -5.55 -16.56 -2.63
N THR A 170 -4.30 -16.85 -2.33
CA THR A 170 -3.70 -16.56 -1.02
C THR A 170 -2.87 -15.27 -1.06
N ALA A 171 -2.66 -14.63 0.10
CA ALA A 171 -1.77 -13.47 0.23
C ALA A 171 -0.36 -13.76 -0.31
N ARG A 172 0.18 -14.95 -0.01
CA ARG A 172 1.50 -15.38 -0.51
C ARG A 172 1.55 -15.46 -2.03
N ALA A 173 0.49 -15.99 -2.66
CA ALA A 173 0.43 -16.09 -4.11
C ALA A 173 0.33 -14.70 -4.77
N LEU A 174 -0.50 -13.78 -4.21
CA LEU A 174 -0.59 -12.40 -4.69
C LEU A 174 0.76 -11.69 -4.65
N LEU A 175 1.48 -11.79 -3.53
CA LEU A 175 2.80 -11.14 -3.40
C LEU A 175 3.80 -11.73 -4.39
N ARG A 176 3.85 -13.07 -4.55
CA ARG A 176 4.73 -13.71 -5.51
C ARG A 176 4.41 -13.28 -6.96
N GLU A 177 3.14 -13.23 -7.34
CA GLU A 177 2.73 -12.81 -8.68
C GLU A 177 3.10 -11.36 -8.97
N ALA A 178 2.90 -10.45 -8.00
CA ALA A 178 3.30 -9.07 -8.12
C ALA A 178 4.83 -8.92 -8.23
N ASP A 179 5.60 -9.69 -7.46
CA ASP A 179 7.06 -9.73 -7.51
C ASP A 179 7.57 -10.25 -8.88
N GLU A 180 6.99 -11.33 -9.40
CA GLU A 180 7.28 -11.82 -10.75
C GLU A 180 6.97 -10.76 -11.83
N ALA A 181 5.96 -9.92 -11.62
CA ALA A 181 5.64 -8.82 -12.50
C ALA A 181 6.66 -7.68 -12.40
N VAL A 182 7.15 -7.33 -11.19
CA VAL A 182 8.26 -6.37 -10.99
C VAL A 182 9.52 -6.86 -11.72
N TYR A 183 9.88 -8.13 -11.55
CA TYR A 183 11.05 -8.68 -12.25
C TYR A 183 10.96 -8.51 -13.78
N ARG A 184 9.78 -8.72 -14.36
CA ARG A 184 9.56 -8.46 -15.80
C ARG A 184 9.57 -6.96 -16.14
N ALA A 185 9.13 -6.11 -15.22
CA ALA A 185 9.14 -4.66 -15.42
C ALA A 185 10.56 -4.10 -15.54
N LYS A 186 11.51 -4.63 -14.75
CA LYS A 186 12.93 -4.23 -14.79
C LYS A 186 13.60 -4.39 -16.18
N THR A 187 13.06 -5.25 -17.03
CA THR A 187 13.59 -5.52 -18.37
C THR A 187 12.76 -4.88 -19.49
N HIS A 188 11.74 -4.09 -19.14
CA HIS A 188 10.82 -3.53 -20.12
C HIS A 188 10.82 -2.00 -20.15
N PRO A 189 10.75 -1.37 -21.33
CA PRO A 189 10.82 0.10 -21.45
C PRO A 189 9.77 0.89 -20.65
N SER A 190 8.57 0.34 -20.43
CA SER A 190 7.53 1.03 -19.65
C SER A 190 7.72 0.97 -18.14
N GLY A 191 8.60 0.09 -17.63
CA GLY A 191 8.77 -0.10 -16.19
C GLY A 191 7.50 -0.57 -15.43
N LEU A 192 6.40 -0.84 -16.12
CA LEU A 192 5.13 -1.27 -15.53
C LEU A 192 4.66 -2.61 -16.12
N ARG A 193 4.33 -3.58 -15.28
CA ARG A 193 3.87 -4.92 -15.71
C ARG A 193 2.73 -5.46 -14.85
N ARG A 194 1.79 -6.08 -15.54
CA ARG A 194 0.73 -6.90 -14.93
C ARG A 194 1.15 -8.38 -14.97
N HIS A 195 0.80 -9.12 -13.91
CA HIS A 195 0.99 -10.57 -13.93
C HIS A 195 0.03 -11.24 -14.93
N PRO A 196 0.47 -12.21 -15.77
CA PRO A 196 -0.34 -12.81 -16.83
C PRO A 196 -1.62 -13.50 -16.35
N THR A 197 -1.65 -13.99 -15.12
CA THR A 197 -2.85 -14.66 -14.55
C THR A 197 -3.92 -13.66 -14.08
N THR A 198 -3.65 -12.34 -14.11
CA THR A 198 -4.64 -11.32 -13.85
C THR A 198 -5.58 -11.20 -15.04
N PRO A 199 -6.90 -11.51 -14.93
CA PRO A 199 -7.82 -11.43 -16.05
C PRO A 199 -7.89 -10.03 -16.64
N ASP A 200 -8.02 -9.92 -17.97
CA ASP A 200 -8.36 -8.65 -18.62
C ASP A 200 -9.83 -8.33 -18.34
N ALA A 201 -10.16 -7.09 -18.02
CA ALA A 201 -11.53 -6.66 -17.85
C ALA A 201 -12.38 -6.89 -19.13
N HIS A 202 -11.74 -6.81 -20.30
CA HIS A 202 -12.37 -7.08 -21.58
C HIS A 202 -12.59 -8.57 -21.88
N SER A 203 -11.88 -9.49 -21.21
CA SER A 203 -12.02 -10.93 -21.39
C SER A 203 -13.28 -11.51 -20.71
N VAL A 204 -13.78 -10.83 -19.67
CA VAL A 204 -14.97 -11.30 -18.93
C VAL A 204 -16.28 -10.93 -19.62
N ALA A 205 -16.29 -9.89 -20.47
CA ALA A 205 -17.48 -9.46 -21.20
C ALA A 205 -17.78 -10.29 -22.47
N GLY A 206 -16.84 -11.13 -22.94
CA GLY A 206 -16.94 -11.87 -24.20
C GLY A 206 -17.54 -13.27 -24.12
N THR A 207 -17.83 -13.82 -22.91
CA THR A 207 -18.24 -15.23 -22.77
C THR A 207 -19.73 -15.43 -22.48
N ALA A 208 -20.53 -14.36 -22.45
CA ALA A 208 -21.99 -14.46 -22.34
C ALA A 208 -22.63 -14.31 -23.73
N GLY A 209 -22.81 -15.41 -24.44
CA GLY A 209 -23.75 -15.47 -25.55
C GLY A 209 -23.20 -15.81 -26.93
N GLN A 210 -22.73 -17.02 -27.16
CA GLN A 210 -22.90 -17.66 -28.46
C GLN A 210 -23.65 -18.98 -28.26
N PRO A 211 -24.88 -19.11 -28.80
CA PRO A 211 -25.56 -20.41 -28.84
C PRO A 211 -24.82 -21.30 -29.82
N HIS A 212 -24.38 -22.45 -29.35
CA HIS A 212 -23.83 -23.51 -30.17
C HIS A 212 -24.81 -23.84 -31.32
N ALA A 213 -24.45 -23.49 -32.53
CA ALA A 213 -25.09 -23.99 -33.73
C ALA A 213 -24.75 -25.48 -33.87
N ALA A 214 -25.76 -26.33 -33.81
CA ALA A 214 -25.64 -27.76 -34.00
C ALA A 214 -25.11 -28.08 -35.42
N PRO A 215 -24.29 -29.13 -35.61
CA PRO A 215 -23.76 -29.50 -36.93
C PRO A 215 -24.89 -30.02 -37.81
N ARG A 216 -25.09 -29.40 -38.96
CA ARG A 216 -25.98 -29.91 -40.01
C ARG A 216 -25.43 -31.22 -40.54
N ARG A 217 -26.21 -32.32 -40.37
CA ARG A 217 -26.01 -33.61 -41.01
C ARG A 217 -26.16 -33.44 -42.51
N SER A 218 -25.12 -33.67 -43.29
CA SER A 218 -25.18 -33.82 -44.74
C SER A 218 -25.96 -35.11 -45.08
N ARG A 219 -27.11 -34.95 -45.73
CA ARG A 219 -27.83 -36.05 -46.35
C ARG A 219 -27.08 -36.40 -47.64
N ASP A 220 -26.45 -37.52 -47.60
CA ASP A 220 -25.99 -38.28 -48.79
C ASP A 220 -27.19 -38.61 -49.67
N ARG A 221 -27.20 -38.21 -50.94
CA ARG A 221 -28.07 -38.73 -51.99
C ARG A 221 -27.19 -39.36 -53.03
N ARG A 222 -27.18 -40.69 -52.99
CA ARG A 222 -26.84 -41.47 -54.15
C ARG A 222 -28.02 -41.46 -55.14
N HIS A 223 -27.74 -41.16 -56.39
CA HIS A 223 -28.18 -41.83 -57.61
C HIS A 223 -27.21 -41.46 -58.71
#